data_681edd78de5447254d4ddf4f8d866f07
#
_entry.id   681edd78de5447254d4ddf4f8d866f07
#
_cell.length_a   1.000
_cell.length_b   1.000
_cell.length_c   1.000
_cell.angle_alpha   90.00
_cell.angle_beta   90.00
_cell.angle_gamma   90.00
#
_symmetry.space_group_name_H-M   'P 1'
#
loop_
_entity.id
_entity.type
_entity.pdbx_description
1 polymer ?
#
loop_
_entity_poly.entity_id
_entity_poly.type
_entity_poly.pdbx_seq_one_letter_code
_entity_poly.pdbx_strand_id
1 'polypeptide(L)'
;GDYVHGEWQALGIQSGEKELQNFNDYPMLYSILRKFPYKTNVAIMTVGPDTKIGNHTDNEGGWRYQMCLDDGGGDQSGMQVMNLETRVQEPMIWKTGEAYVFQPDKQLHNGFNKNTRPRTTLLIDFWKESAYTKDKFEKYYQHYSECFEGLDNLVDTYESKKQK
;
A
#
# COMPACT_ATOMS: atom_id res chain seq x y z
N GLY A 1 7.19 2.58 -24.91
CA GLY A 1 8.09 3.43 -24.16
C GLY A 1 8.22 2.91 -22.75
N ASP A 2 9.41 3.03 -22.16
CA ASP A 2 9.68 2.48 -20.84
C ASP A 2 8.78 3.15 -19.80
N TYR A 3 7.95 2.32 -19.17
CA TYR A 3 6.98 2.73 -18.17
C TYR A 3 7.64 3.24 -16.88
N VAL A 4 8.82 2.71 -16.55
CA VAL A 4 9.62 3.10 -15.40
C VAL A 4 11.01 3.52 -15.86
N HIS A 5 11.46 4.71 -15.45
CA HIS A 5 12.83 5.15 -15.52
C HIS A 5 13.41 5.23 -14.13
N GLY A 6 14.52 4.54 -13.88
CA GLY A 6 15.15 4.45 -12.56
C GLY A 6 14.85 3.16 -11.83
N GLU A 7 14.92 3.16 -10.51
CA GLU A 7 14.79 1.99 -9.66
C GLU A 7 13.42 1.95 -8.97
N TRP A 8 12.72 0.85 -9.14
CA TRP A 8 11.47 0.55 -8.46
C TRP A 8 11.45 -0.90 -7.99
N GLN A 9 11.05 -1.10 -6.75
CA GLN A 9 10.94 -2.42 -6.13
C GLN A 9 9.66 -2.54 -5.34
N ALA A 10 9.09 -3.74 -5.29
CA ALA A 10 7.94 -4.06 -4.45
C ALA A 10 8.20 -5.34 -3.65
N LEU A 11 8.04 -5.25 -2.34
CA LEU A 11 7.93 -6.41 -1.46
C LEU A 11 6.46 -6.74 -1.29
N GLY A 12 5.98 -7.78 -1.97
CA GLY A 12 4.62 -8.29 -1.81
C GLY A 12 4.45 -8.91 -0.42
N ILE A 13 3.41 -8.48 0.29
CA ILE A 13 3.04 -9.01 1.62
C ILE A 13 1.86 -9.97 1.46
N GLN A 14 0.90 -9.60 0.62
CA GLN A 14 -0.31 -10.37 0.35
C GLN A 14 -0.75 -10.16 -1.09
N SER A 15 -1.31 -11.19 -1.71
CA SER A 15 -1.98 -11.09 -3.01
C SER A 15 -3.26 -11.94 -2.98
N GLY A 16 -4.41 -11.31 -3.06
CA GLY A 16 -5.70 -11.94 -2.80
C GLY A 16 -5.75 -12.53 -1.38
N GLU A 17 -6.10 -13.81 -1.29
CA GLU A 17 -6.10 -14.57 -0.02
C GLU A 17 -4.72 -15.19 0.30
N LYS A 18 -3.71 -14.98 -0.55
CA LYS A 18 -2.39 -15.60 -0.41
C LYS A 18 -1.43 -14.67 0.33
N GLU A 19 -0.92 -15.15 1.45
CA GLU A 19 0.21 -14.54 2.15
C GLU A 19 1.50 -14.80 1.37
N LEU A 20 2.30 -13.77 1.20
CA LEU A 20 3.58 -13.83 0.49
C LEU A 20 4.78 -13.77 1.44
N GLN A 21 4.55 -13.34 2.68
CA GLN A 21 5.55 -13.25 3.73
C GLN A 21 5.06 -13.95 4.99
N ASN A 22 5.98 -14.40 5.82
CA ASN A 22 5.64 -14.99 7.11
C ASN A 22 5.16 -13.88 8.08
N PHE A 23 3.96 -14.00 8.59
CA PHE A 23 3.36 -13.06 9.55
C PHE A 23 4.19 -12.89 10.82
N ASN A 24 4.83 -13.95 11.29
CA ASN A 24 5.65 -13.90 12.50
C ASN A 24 6.90 -13.04 12.34
N ASP A 25 7.39 -12.83 11.11
CA ASP A 25 8.56 -12.00 10.83
C ASP A 25 8.21 -10.50 10.83
N TYR A 26 6.92 -10.16 10.68
CA TYR A 26 6.43 -8.77 10.56
C TYR A 26 5.23 -8.48 11.49
N PRO A 27 5.29 -8.76 12.80
CA PRO A 27 4.12 -8.71 13.68
C PRO A 27 3.47 -7.33 13.75
N MET A 28 4.26 -6.26 13.75
CA MET A 28 3.73 -4.88 13.78
C MET A 28 2.97 -4.52 12.50
N LEU A 29 3.49 -4.91 11.34
CA LEU A 29 2.80 -4.71 10.06
C LEU A 29 1.45 -5.43 10.06
N TYR A 30 1.42 -6.68 10.46
CA TYR A 30 0.19 -7.46 10.48
C TYR A 30 -0.81 -6.99 11.54
N SER A 31 -0.36 -6.43 12.67
CA SER A 31 -1.25 -5.79 13.65
C SER A 31 -2.01 -4.59 13.06
N ILE A 32 -1.38 -3.90 12.10
CA ILE A 32 -2.02 -2.83 11.34
C ILE A 32 -2.96 -3.43 10.29
N LEU A 33 -2.48 -4.39 9.50
CA LEU A 33 -3.22 -4.96 8.37
C LEU A 33 -4.52 -5.63 8.79
N ARG A 34 -4.61 -6.25 9.96
CA ARG A 34 -5.86 -6.85 10.46
C ARG A 34 -6.98 -5.84 10.69
N LYS A 35 -6.66 -4.54 10.82
CA LYS A 35 -7.65 -3.47 10.96
C LYS A 35 -8.27 -3.07 9.62
N PHE A 36 -7.73 -3.57 8.52
CA PHE A 36 -8.21 -3.30 7.17
C PHE A 36 -8.87 -4.56 6.60
N PRO A 37 -10.17 -4.74 6.77
CA PRO A 37 -10.90 -5.81 6.11
C PRO A 37 -10.94 -5.56 4.59
N TYR A 38 -11.21 -6.60 3.80
CA TYR A 38 -11.44 -6.52 2.35
C TYR A 38 -10.24 -6.15 1.48
N LYS A 39 -9.03 -6.22 2.00
CA LYS A 39 -7.82 -5.99 1.21
C LYS A 39 -7.58 -7.12 0.23
N THR A 40 -7.09 -6.77 -0.97
CA THR A 40 -6.73 -7.74 -2.00
C THR A 40 -5.24 -7.87 -2.17
N ASN A 41 -4.55 -6.73 -2.22
CA ASN A 41 -3.10 -6.72 -2.35
C ASN A 41 -2.51 -5.83 -1.26
N VAL A 42 -1.39 -6.26 -0.73
CA VAL A 42 -0.59 -5.48 0.20
C VAL A 42 0.86 -5.57 -0.24
N ALA A 43 1.51 -4.44 -0.38
CA ALA A 43 2.93 -4.37 -0.73
C ALA A 43 3.62 -3.19 -0.06
N ILE A 44 4.90 -3.34 0.19
CA ILE A 44 5.80 -2.22 0.49
C ILE A 44 6.53 -1.90 -0.80
N MET A 45 6.39 -0.66 -1.26
CA MET A 45 6.98 -0.18 -2.50
C MET A 45 8.10 0.81 -2.20
N THR A 46 9.25 0.59 -2.84
CA THR A 46 10.39 1.49 -2.76
C THR A 46 10.70 2.04 -4.15
N VAL A 47 10.82 3.36 -4.23
CA VAL A 47 11.16 4.09 -5.45
C VAL A 47 12.48 4.82 -5.23
N GLY A 48 13.50 4.42 -5.98
CA GLY A 48 14.85 4.98 -5.88
C GLY A 48 14.93 6.46 -6.26
N PRO A 49 16.09 7.10 -6.04
CA PRO A 49 16.34 8.46 -6.50
C PRO A 49 16.17 8.59 -8.02
N ASP A 50 15.84 9.79 -8.49
CA ASP A 50 15.68 10.13 -9.90
C ASP A 50 14.76 9.18 -10.69
N THR A 51 13.81 8.55 -10.00
CA THR A 51 12.90 7.59 -10.60
C THR A 51 11.60 8.26 -11.00
N LYS A 52 11.09 7.87 -12.17
CA LYS A 52 9.80 8.27 -12.70
C LYS A 52 9.02 7.05 -13.17
N ILE A 53 7.78 6.93 -12.68
CA ILE A 53 6.78 5.97 -13.13
C ILE A 53 5.80 6.72 -14.02
N GLY A 54 5.62 6.27 -15.25
CA GLY A 54 4.79 6.93 -16.25
C GLY A 54 3.29 6.91 -15.90
N ASN A 55 2.51 7.70 -16.61
CA ASN A 55 1.05 7.73 -16.47
C ASN A 55 0.43 6.39 -16.83
N HIS A 56 -0.42 5.86 -15.97
CA HIS A 56 -1.15 4.61 -16.15
C HIS A 56 -2.44 4.56 -15.34
N THR A 57 -3.25 3.58 -15.61
CA THR A 57 -4.32 3.07 -14.76
C THR A 57 -4.07 1.59 -14.52
N ASP A 58 -4.47 1.09 -13.36
CA ASP A 58 -4.33 -0.32 -13.05
C ASP A 58 -5.50 -1.14 -13.61
N ASN A 59 -5.25 -2.42 -13.86
CA ASN A 59 -6.28 -3.32 -14.39
C ASN A 59 -7.27 -3.78 -13.32
N GLU A 60 -6.83 -3.81 -12.07
CA GLU A 60 -7.63 -4.24 -10.94
C GLU A 60 -8.37 -3.05 -10.33
N GLY A 61 -9.68 -3.15 -10.28
CA GLY A 61 -10.49 -2.08 -9.72
C GLY A 61 -10.70 -2.19 -8.24
N GLY A 62 -10.90 -1.05 -7.64
CA GLY A 62 -11.15 -0.89 -6.21
C GLY A 62 -10.61 0.42 -5.71
N TRP A 63 -10.35 0.45 -4.41
CA TRP A 63 -9.70 1.57 -3.75
C TRP A 63 -8.29 1.19 -3.37
N ARG A 64 -7.36 2.10 -3.56
CA ARG A 64 -5.99 1.99 -3.06
C ARG A 64 -5.78 2.97 -1.92
N TYR A 65 -5.37 2.43 -0.77
CA TYR A 65 -4.77 3.20 0.30
C TYR A 65 -3.25 3.12 0.15
N GLN A 66 -2.59 4.27 0.11
CA GLN A 66 -1.13 4.32 0.03
C GLN A 66 -0.58 5.29 1.06
N MET A 67 0.24 4.78 1.97
CA MET A 67 0.82 5.53 3.08
C MET A 67 2.33 5.67 2.90
N CYS A 68 2.84 6.87 3.09
CA CYS A 68 4.27 7.14 3.08
C CYS A 68 4.92 6.66 4.38
N LEU A 69 5.84 5.71 4.27
CA LEU A 69 6.65 5.20 5.39
C LEU A 69 7.97 5.97 5.53
N ASP A 70 8.58 6.37 4.41
CA ASP A 70 9.76 7.24 4.31
C ASP A 70 9.66 8.06 3.01
N ASP A 71 9.66 9.38 3.11
CA ASP A 71 9.54 10.29 1.96
C ASP A 71 10.85 10.48 1.18
N GLY A 72 11.95 9.88 1.65
CA GLY A 72 13.27 10.03 1.02
C GLY A 72 14.01 11.30 1.45
N GLY A 73 13.53 11.96 2.52
CA GLY A 73 14.19 13.11 3.15
C GLY A 73 13.98 14.45 2.47
N GLY A 74 12.86 14.62 1.76
CA GLY A 74 12.53 15.89 1.11
C GLY A 74 11.11 15.92 0.53
N ASP A 75 10.77 17.04 -0.08
CA ASP A 75 9.45 17.34 -0.65
C ASP A 75 9.35 17.08 -2.17
N GLN A 76 10.32 16.40 -2.75
CA GLN A 76 10.41 16.16 -4.19
C GLN A 76 10.06 14.72 -4.59
N SER A 77 9.31 14.02 -3.75
CA SER A 77 8.76 12.73 -4.11
C SER A 77 7.23 12.74 -3.97
N GLY A 78 6.56 12.10 -4.93
CA GLY A 78 5.12 12.18 -4.98
C GLY A 78 4.52 11.29 -6.04
N MET A 79 3.26 11.57 -6.31
CA MET A 79 2.49 11.10 -7.45
C MET A 79 1.59 12.21 -7.96
N GLN A 80 1.09 12.07 -9.16
CA GLN A 80 -0.02 12.87 -9.67
C GLN A 80 -1.20 11.93 -9.89
N VAL A 81 -2.36 12.31 -9.44
CA VAL A 81 -3.60 11.52 -9.58
C VAL A 81 -4.65 12.37 -10.24
N MET A 82 -5.31 11.82 -11.26
CA MET A 82 -6.38 12.51 -11.96
C MET A 82 -7.60 12.69 -11.07
N ASN A 83 -8.02 13.91 -10.87
CA ASN A 83 -9.31 14.21 -10.24
C ASN A 83 -10.44 13.76 -11.16
N LEU A 84 -11.40 12.99 -10.64
CA LEU A 84 -12.47 12.42 -11.45
C LEU A 84 -13.49 13.44 -11.98
N GLU A 85 -13.63 14.56 -11.28
CA GLU A 85 -14.57 15.63 -11.66
C GLU A 85 -13.94 16.59 -12.67
N THR A 86 -12.77 17.11 -12.34
CA THR A 86 -12.09 18.13 -13.15
C THR A 86 -11.29 17.56 -14.32
N ARG A 87 -10.96 16.25 -14.27
CA ARG A 87 -10.09 15.55 -15.22
C ARG A 87 -8.65 16.11 -15.26
N VAL A 88 -8.26 16.86 -14.26
CA VAL A 88 -6.90 17.40 -14.11
C VAL A 88 -6.10 16.50 -13.16
N GLN A 89 -4.83 16.27 -13.47
CA GLN A 89 -3.92 15.59 -12.55
C GLN A 89 -3.48 16.56 -11.45
N GLU A 90 -3.70 16.16 -10.20
CA GLU A 90 -3.33 16.91 -9.01
C GLU A 90 -2.11 16.28 -8.35
N PRO A 91 -1.12 17.08 -7.93
CA PRO A 91 0.05 16.56 -7.25
C PRO A 91 -0.28 16.14 -5.82
N MET A 92 0.25 15.00 -5.43
CA MET A 92 0.24 14.47 -4.07
C MET A 92 1.70 14.25 -3.66
N ILE A 93 2.23 15.16 -2.86
CA ILE A 93 3.61 15.08 -2.38
C ILE A 93 3.66 14.22 -1.13
N TRP A 94 4.55 13.25 -1.14
CA TRP A 94 4.71 12.34 -0.03
C TRP A 94 5.37 13.01 1.17
N LYS A 95 4.75 12.82 2.33
CA LYS A 95 5.35 13.11 3.64
C LYS A 95 5.19 11.91 4.54
N THR A 96 6.23 11.56 5.25
CA THR A 96 6.24 10.41 6.16
C THR A 96 5.06 10.48 7.13
N GLY A 97 4.28 9.41 7.20
CA GLY A 97 3.06 9.29 8.01
C GLY A 97 1.77 9.75 7.33
N GLU A 98 1.82 10.44 6.19
CA GLU A 98 0.63 10.80 5.42
C GLU A 98 0.18 9.69 4.48
N ALA A 99 -1.12 9.64 4.20
CA ALA A 99 -1.70 8.65 3.31
C ALA A 99 -2.72 9.27 2.36
N TYR A 100 -2.84 8.65 1.19
CA TYR A 100 -3.82 9.00 0.17
C TYR A 100 -4.68 7.80 -0.19
N VAL A 101 -5.93 8.09 -0.57
CA VAL A 101 -6.88 7.08 -1.06
C VAL A 101 -7.37 7.49 -2.45
N PHE A 102 -7.28 6.58 -3.41
CA PHE A 102 -7.75 6.83 -4.78
C PHE A 102 -8.18 5.53 -5.47
N GLN A 103 -8.78 5.66 -6.67
CA GLN A 103 -9.24 4.53 -7.47
C GLN A 103 -8.25 4.30 -8.64
N PRO A 104 -7.30 3.37 -8.52
CA PRO A 104 -6.22 3.22 -9.49
C PRO A 104 -6.70 2.75 -10.87
N ASP A 105 -7.84 2.09 -10.96
CA ASP A 105 -8.47 1.65 -12.22
C ASP A 105 -9.18 2.78 -12.97
N LYS A 106 -9.56 3.85 -12.29
CA LYS A 106 -10.31 4.98 -12.88
C LYS A 106 -9.52 6.27 -13.00
N GLN A 107 -8.53 6.43 -12.12
CA GLN A 107 -7.74 7.65 -12.03
C GLN A 107 -6.37 7.44 -12.67
N LEU A 108 -6.14 8.11 -13.78
CA LEU A 108 -4.80 8.16 -14.38
C LEU A 108 -3.83 8.70 -13.35
N HIS A 109 -2.78 7.95 -13.09
CA HIS A 109 -1.80 8.31 -12.07
C HIS A 109 -0.38 8.00 -12.51
N ASN A 110 0.58 8.60 -11.83
CA ASN A 110 2.00 8.40 -12.03
C ASN A 110 2.72 8.42 -10.66
N GLY A 111 4.04 8.27 -10.69
CA GLY A 111 4.86 8.39 -9.50
C GLY A 111 6.23 8.96 -9.82
N PHE A 112 6.82 9.64 -8.87
CA PHE A 112 8.18 10.18 -9.03
C PHE A 112 8.90 10.26 -7.69
N ASN A 113 10.23 10.19 -7.76
CA ASN A 113 11.11 10.50 -6.66
C ASN A 113 12.35 11.26 -7.21
N LYS A 114 12.44 12.54 -6.92
CA LYS A 114 13.55 13.42 -7.25
C LYS A 114 14.45 13.73 -6.04
N ASN A 115 14.15 13.14 -4.89
CA ASN A 115 15.01 13.20 -3.71
C ASN A 115 16.27 12.36 -3.94
N THR A 116 17.30 12.61 -3.13
CA THR A 116 18.57 11.87 -3.19
C THR A 116 18.55 10.52 -2.49
N ARG A 117 17.46 10.21 -1.78
CA ARG A 117 17.24 8.94 -1.08
C ARG A 117 16.00 8.21 -1.60
N PRO A 118 15.96 6.88 -1.48
CA PRO A 118 14.74 6.14 -1.80
C PRO A 118 13.55 6.58 -0.97
N ARG A 119 12.37 6.57 -1.59
CA ARG A 119 11.07 6.76 -0.96
C ARG A 119 10.40 5.41 -0.77
N THR A 120 9.77 5.17 0.38
CA THR A 120 9.08 3.91 0.69
C THR A 120 7.63 4.16 1.09
N THR A 121 6.71 3.39 0.53
CA THR A 121 5.27 3.47 0.83
C THR A 121 4.69 2.09 1.11
N LEU A 122 3.71 2.03 2.02
CA LEU A 122 2.80 0.89 2.18
C LEU A 122 1.60 1.09 1.26
N LEU A 123 1.31 0.09 0.45
CA LEU A 123 0.18 0.04 -0.45
C LEU A 123 -0.79 -1.05 0.00
N ILE A 124 -2.07 -0.71 0.08
CA ILE A 124 -3.16 -1.66 0.38
C ILE A 124 -4.27 -1.43 -0.64
N ASP A 125 -4.57 -2.44 -1.43
CA ASP A 125 -5.70 -2.45 -2.34
C ASP A 125 -6.91 -3.11 -1.69
N PHE A 126 -8.09 -2.57 -1.95
CA PHE A 126 -9.36 -3.05 -1.45
C PHE A 126 -10.26 -3.51 -2.60
N TRP A 127 -11.08 -4.51 -2.34
CA TRP A 127 -12.02 -5.05 -3.30
C TRP A 127 -13.01 -3.98 -3.78
N LYS A 128 -13.44 -4.14 -5.02
CA LYS A 128 -14.65 -3.44 -5.51
C LYS A 128 -15.86 -3.97 -4.75
N GLU A 129 -16.73 -3.07 -4.35
CA GLU A 129 -18.01 -3.43 -3.72
C GLU A 129 -18.81 -4.42 -4.59
N SER A 130 -18.79 -4.24 -5.92
CA SER A 130 -19.45 -5.14 -6.87
C SER A 130 -18.86 -6.55 -6.97
N ALA A 131 -17.60 -6.75 -6.57
CA ALA A 131 -16.97 -8.07 -6.53
C ALA A 131 -17.22 -8.79 -5.19
N TYR A 132 -17.94 -8.14 -4.29
CA TYR A 132 -18.12 -8.51 -2.92
C TYR A 132 -19.40 -9.33 -2.76
N THR A 133 -19.27 -10.61 -2.50
CA THR A 133 -20.39 -11.43 -2.03
C THR A 133 -20.23 -11.68 -0.54
N LYS A 134 -21.38 -11.81 0.17
CA LYS A 134 -21.39 -12.11 1.60
C LYS A 134 -20.54 -13.33 1.94
N ASP A 135 -20.62 -14.39 1.11
CA ASP A 135 -19.88 -15.63 1.30
C ASP A 135 -18.37 -15.45 1.15
N LYS A 136 -17.94 -14.63 0.17
CA LYS A 136 -16.51 -14.28 0.01
C LYS A 136 -16.00 -13.48 1.21
N PHE A 137 -16.82 -12.59 1.73
CA PHE A 137 -16.48 -11.81 2.91
C PHE A 137 -16.31 -12.67 4.16
N GLU A 138 -17.27 -13.50 4.45
CA GLU A 138 -17.23 -14.35 5.65
C GLU A 138 -16.02 -15.28 5.61
N LYS A 139 -15.77 -15.90 4.46
CA LYS A 139 -14.61 -16.77 4.25
C LYS A 139 -13.27 -16.04 4.38
N TYR A 140 -13.18 -14.83 3.79
CA TYR A 140 -12.01 -13.99 3.88
C TYR A 140 -11.78 -13.50 5.31
N TYR A 141 -12.83 -13.05 5.99
CA TYR A 141 -12.74 -12.58 7.37
C TYR A 141 -12.34 -13.69 8.34
N GLN A 142 -12.89 -14.88 8.16
CA GLN A 142 -12.53 -16.05 8.96
C GLN A 142 -11.06 -16.41 8.77
N HIS A 143 -10.59 -16.49 7.54
CA HIS A 143 -9.18 -16.77 7.23
C HIS A 143 -8.24 -15.76 7.91
N TYR A 144 -8.55 -14.47 7.81
CA TYR A 144 -7.73 -13.44 8.42
C TYR A 144 -7.82 -13.41 9.94
N SER A 145 -8.97 -13.66 10.54
CA SER A 145 -9.06 -13.73 12.00
C SER A 145 -8.21 -14.86 12.56
N GLU A 146 -8.21 -16.01 11.91
CA GLU A 146 -7.36 -17.16 12.27
C GLU A 146 -5.87 -16.83 12.13
N CYS A 147 -5.46 -16.18 11.03
CA CYS A 147 -4.08 -15.75 10.82
C CYS A 147 -3.58 -14.75 11.87
N PHE A 148 -4.45 -13.89 12.38
CA PHE A 148 -4.09 -12.85 13.33
C PHE A 148 -4.24 -13.26 14.81
N GLU A 149 -4.88 -14.37 15.09
CA GLU A 149 -5.16 -14.81 16.46
C GLU A 149 -3.89 -15.00 17.31
N GLY A 150 -2.79 -15.42 16.70
CA GLY A 150 -1.47 -15.54 17.37
C GLY A 150 -0.63 -14.27 17.43
N LEU A 151 -0.98 -13.23 16.64
CA LEU A 151 -0.15 -12.03 16.51
C LEU A 151 -0.30 -11.04 17.67
N ASP A 152 -1.42 -11.04 18.37
CA ASP A 152 -1.65 -10.12 19.49
C ASP A 152 -0.57 -10.29 20.57
N ASN A 153 -0.24 -11.53 20.90
CA ASN A 153 0.82 -11.84 21.87
C ASN A 153 2.20 -11.38 21.40
N LEU A 154 2.47 -11.43 20.09
CA LEU A 154 3.74 -10.98 19.52
C LEU A 154 3.85 -9.45 19.53
N VAL A 155 2.75 -8.75 19.24
CA VAL A 155 2.69 -7.28 19.28
C VAL A 155 2.88 -6.79 20.72
N ASP A 156 2.17 -7.35 21.68
CA ASP A 156 2.30 -7.00 23.10
C ASP A 156 3.72 -7.22 23.61
N THR A 157 4.35 -8.32 23.18
CA THR A 157 5.75 -8.63 23.53
C THR A 157 6.72 -7.61 22.92
N TYR A 158 6.46 -7.16 21.68
CA TYR A 158 7.28 -6.17 21.00
C TYR A 158 7.14 -4.79 21.64
N GLU A 159 5.93 -4.36 21.95
CA GLU A 159 5.67 -3.06 22.60
C GLU A 159 6.23 -3.00 24.01
N SER A 160 6.13 -4.09 24.78
CA SER A 160 6.70 -4.17 26.14
C SER A 160 8.24 -4.08 26.15
N LYS A 161 8.91 -4.51 25.07
CA LYS A 161 10.37 -4.37 24.92
C LYS A 161 10.83 -2.97 24.56
N LYS A 162 9.97 -2.15 23.95
CA LYS A 162 10.28 -0.75 23.60
C LYS A 162 10.20 0.21 24.80
N GLN A 163 9.53 -0.20 25.88
CA GLN A 163 9.35 0.61 27.09
C GLN A 163 10.47 0.40 28.14
N LYS A 164 11.46 -0.42 27.83
CA LYS A 164 12.67 -0.66 28.62
C LYS A 164 13.89 -0.06 27.93
#